data_25bc25736742015d84183f8000cb43b6
#
_entry.id   25bc25736742015d84183f8000cb43b6
#
_cell.length_a   1.000
_cell.length_b   1.000
_cell.length_c   1.000
_cell.angle_alpha   90.00
_cell.angle_beta   90.00
_cell.angle_gamma   90.00
#
_symmetry.space_group_name_H-M   'P 1'
#
loop_
_entity.id
_entity.type
_entity.pdbx_description
1 polymer ?
#
loop_
_entity_poly.entity_id
_entity_poly.type
_entity_poly.pdbx_seq_one_letter_code
_entity_poly.pdbx_strand_id
1 'polypeptide(L)'
;HVDIVPQGENSTVVVLADGMGSGVKANILSTLTAKIISTMMAEGLHVEDCVETIASTLPICAVRGVAYSTFTIIRIIENEEAEIIQYDNPFVVLLRNGKNWEYPREAVEIGGKTIYKTRIPIQKDDTFIAFSDGAIHAGIGMSLNFGWERKDIIDYMEMMYDESFTAKTLNA
;
A
#
# COMPACT_ATOMS: atom_id res chain seq x y z
N HIS A 1 8.83 1.79 3.58
CA HIS A 1 9.36 0.43 3.77
C HIS A 1 8.46 -0.60 3.08
N VAL A 2 9.07 -1.61 2.46
CA VAL A 2 8.34 -2.68 1.76
C VAL A 2 8.80 -4.03 2.31
N ASP A 3 7.84 -4.89 2.65
CA ASP A 3 8.06 -6.30 2.99
C ASP A 3 7.26 -7.21 2.06
N ILE A 4 7.83 -8.34 1.69
CA ILE A 4 7.16 -9.37 0.89
C ILE A 4 7.36 -10.70 1.61
N VAL A 5 6.26 -11.35 1.96
CA VAL A 5 6.28 -12.61 2.71
C VAL A 5 5.32 -13.64 2.09
N PRO A 6 5.68 -14.93 2.10
CA PRO A 6 4.75 -15.97 1.76
C PRO A 6 3.68 -16.13 2.87
N GLN A 7 2.50 -16.55 2.48
CA GLN A 7 1.43 -16.98 3.38
C GLN A 7 0.97 -18.36 2.94
N GLY A 8 1.38 -19.40 3.67
CA GLY A 8 1.19 -20.77 3.21
C GLY A 8 1.97 -21.07 1.93
N GLU A 9 1.50 -22.03 1.15
CA GLU A 9 2.19 -22.52 -0.06
C GLU A 9 1.89 -21.69 -1.32
N ASN A 10 0.70 -21.09 -1.39
CA ASN A 10 0.17 -20.52 -2.64
C ASN A 10 -0.28 -19.06 -2.54
N SER A 11 0.02 -18.40 -1.45
CA SER A 11 -0.35 -16.99 -1.25
C SER A 11 0.87 -16.15 -0.93
N THR A 12 0.84 -14.88 -1.33
CA THR A 12 1.90 -13.92 -1.08
C THR A 12 1.30 -12.63 -0.53
N VAL A 13 1.94 -12.08 0.48
CA VAL A 13 1.57 -10.79 1.08
C VAL A 13 2.67 -9.77 0.80
N VAL A 14 2.28 -8.65 0.24
CA VAL A 14 3.13 -7.48 0.04
C VAL A 14 2.63 -6.36 0.95
N VAL A 15 3.53 -5.79 1.74
CA VAL A 15 3.22 -4.69 2.66
C VAL A 15 4.07 -3.48 2.30
N LEU A 16 3.42 -2.37 1.99
CA LEU A 16 4.04 -1.06 1.88
C LEU A 16 3.64 -0.23 3.10
N ALA A 17 4.60 0.23 3.88
CA ALA A 17 4.36 1.13 5.00
C ALA A 17 5.20 2.40 4.86
N ASP A 18 4.58 3.54 5.16
CA ASP A 18 5.26 4.84 5.17
C ASP A 18 5.07 5.53 6.52
N GLY A 19 6.15 6.00 7.11
CA GLY A 19 6.13 6.69 8.40
C GLY A 19 5.88 8.18 8.22
N MET A 20 4.92 8.72 8.94
CA MET A 20 4.65 10.16 8.89
C MET A 20 5.83 10.99 9.43
N GLY A 21 6.19 12.00 8.67
CA GLY A 21 7.29 12.90 8.95
C GLY A 21 8.57 12.52 8.20
N SER A 22 9.72 12.93 8.73
CA SER A 22 11.00 12.67 8.10
C SER A 22 12.02 12.13 9.13
N GLY A 23 13.06 11.49 8.60
CA GLY A 23 14.20 11.06 9.40
C GLY A 23 13.99 9.72 10.11
N VAL A 24 14.81 9.50 11.15
CA VAL A 24 14.93 8.21 11.83
C VAL A 24 13.62 7.71 12.44
N LYS A 25 12.82 8.59 13.02
CA LYS A 25 11.54 8.19 13.65
C LYS A 25 10.55 7.65 12.62
N ALA A 26 10.40 8.34 11.49
CA ALA A 26 9.51 7.90 10.41
C ALA A 26 9.96 6.53 9.86
N ASN A 27 11.25 6.36 9.66
CA ASN A 27 11.81 5.08 9.21
C ASN A 27 11.57 3.94 10.22
N ILE A 28 11.75 4.19 11.51
CA ILE A 28 11.46 3.20 12.56
C ILE A 28 9.97 2.82 12.54
N LEU A 29 9.07 3.80 12.46
CA LEU A 29 7.63 3.55 12.44
C LEU A 29 7.20 2.75 11.24
N SER A 30 7.66 3.10 10.04
CA SER A 30 7.33 2.35 8.81
C SER A 30 7.88 0.92 8.86
N THR A 31 9.10 0.75 9.34
CA THR A 31 9.73 -0.57 9.47
C THR A 31 8.98 -1.45 10.47
N LEU A 32 8.64 -0.92 11.65
CA LEU A 32 7.88 -1.66 12.66
C LEU A 32 6.48 -2.02 12.16
N THR A 33 5.77 -1.07 11.54
CA THR A 33 4.45 -1.31 10.96
C THR A 33 4.48 -2.42 9.92
N ALA A 34 5.39 -2.33 8.94
CA ALA A 34 5.52 -3.35 7.92
C ALA A 34 5.86 -4.72 8.53
N LYS A 35 6.74 -4.74 9.53
CA LYS A 35 7.18 -5.99 10.18
C LYS A 35 6.09 -6.64 11.01
N ILE A 36 5.30 -5.86 11.75
CA ILE A 36 4.14 -6.37 12.49
C ILE A 36 3.14 -6.99 11.50
N ILE A 37 2.74 -6.23 10.47
CA ILE A 37 1.77 -6.72 9.48
C ILE A 37 2.29 -7.97 8.77
N SER A 38 3.49 -7.92 8.22
CA SER A 38 4.04 -9.03 7.43
C SER A 38 4.18 -10.31 8.26
N THR A 39 4.60 -10.20 9.52
CA THR A 39 4.74 -11.35 10.42
C THR A 39 3.37 -11.94 10.78
N MET A 40 2.42 -11.11 11.19
CA MET A 40 1.08 -11.57 11.57
C MET A 40 0.33 -12.18 10.38
N MET A 41 0.41 -11.53 9.21
CA MET A 41 -0.21 -12.05 8.00
C MET A 41 0.42 -13.36 7.51
N ALA A 42 1.74 -13.51 7.62
CA ALA A 42 2.42 -14.76 7.29
C ALA A 42 1.94 -15.93 8.17
N GLU A 43 1.61 -15.66 9.44
CA GLU A 43 1.03 -16.64 10.37
C GLU A 43 -0.48 -16.86 10.17
N GLY A 44 -1.10 -16.21 9.20
CA GLY A 44 -2.52 -16.37 8.86
C GLY A 44 -3.48 -15.60 9.74
N LEU A 45 -2.99 -14.62 10.51
CA LEU A 45 -3.85 -13.73 11.31
C LEU A 45 -4.63 -12.77 10.42
N HIS A 46 -5.78 -12.31 10.92
CA HIS A 46 -6.62 -11.36 10.19
C HIS A 46 -6.05 -9.94 10.24
N VAL A 47 -6.38 -9.15 9.23
CA VAL A 47 -5.93 -7.75 9.15
C VAL A 47 -6.43 -6.91 10.32
N GLU A 48 -7.61 -7.20 10.83
CA GLU A 48 -8.19 -6.56 12.00
C GLU A 48 -7.26 -6.69 13.21
N ASP A 49 -6.74 -7.89 13.47
CA ASP A 49 -5.78 -8.16 14.56
C ASP A 49 -4.47 -7.40 14.34
N CYS A 50 -4.01 -7.30 13.09
CA CYS A 50 -2.82 -6.53 12.74
C CYS A 50 -3.00 -5.04 13.05
N VAL A 51 -4.14 -4.45 12.66
CA VAL A 51 -4.44 -3.03 12.90
C VAL A 51 -4.59 -2.74 14.37
N GLU A 52 -5.27 -3.58 15.14
CA GLU A 52 -5.40 -3.45 16.59
C GLU A 52 -4.03 -3.55 17.29
N THR A 53 -3.18 -4.47 16.84
CA THR A 53 -1.82 -4.59 17.37
C THR A 53 -0.99 -3.35 17.10
N ILE A 54 -1.07 -2.79 15.89
CA ILE A 54 -0.39 -1.53 15.54
C ILE A 54 -0.89 -0.39 16.41
N ALA A 55 -2.21 -0.26 16.55
CA ALA A 55 -2.83 0.80 17.34
C ALA A 55 -2.43 0.76 18.82
N SER A 56 -2.24 -0.46 19.38
CA SER A 56 -1.86 -0.66 20.77
C SER A 56 -0.36 -0.61 21.04
N THR A 57 0.46 -0.88 20.05
CA THR A 57 1.91 -1.10 20.22
C THR A 57 2.75 0.12 19.81
N LEU A 58 2.34 0.83 18.75
CA LEU A 58 3.11 1.95 18.26
C LEU A 58 2.82 3.23 19.04
N PRO A 59 3.88 4.02 19.35
CA PRO A 59 3.73 5.23 20.15
C PRO A 59 2.88 6.28 19.44
N ILE A 60 1.95 6.88 20.19
CA ILE A 60 1.12 7.99 19.73
C ILE A 60 2.01 9.23 19.56
N CYS A 61 1.96 9.87 18.40
CA CYS A 61 2.63 11.17 18.22
C CYS A 61 1.97 12.22 19.10
N ALA A 62 2.68 12.70 20.11
CA ALA A 62 2.18 13.63 21.12
C ALA A 62 1.67 14.97 20.54
N VAL A 63 2.12 15.35 19.33
CA VAL A 63 1.75 16.61 18.67
C VAL A 63 0.45 16.51 17.87
N ARG A 64 0.09 15.33 17.38
CA ARG A 64 -1.10 15.09 16.52
C ARG A 64 -2.07 14.06 17.07
N GLY A 65 -1.80 13.49 18.22
CA GLY A 65 -2.66 12.46 18.84
C GLY A 65 -2.74 11.15 18.07
N VAL A 66 -1.80 10.91 17.15
CA VAL A 66 -1.86 9.77 16.24
C VAL A 66 -0.51 9.08 16.18
N ALA A 67 -0.51 7.78 16.40
CA ALA A 67 0.64 6.93 16.07
C ALA A 67 0.53 6.56 14.60
N TYR A 68 1.51 6.94 13.79
CA TYR A 68 1.33 6.77 12.37
C TYR A 68 2.50 6.17 11.63
N SER A 69 2.15 5.09 11.04
CA SER A 69 2.58 4.72 9.71
C SER A 69 1.32 4.46 8.89
N THR A 70 1.24 5.01 7.70
CA THR A 70 0.29 4.60 6.69
C THR A 70 0.67 3.22 6.18
N PHE A 71 -0.25 2.46 5.64
CA PHE A 71 0.08 1.18 5.05
C PHE A 71 -0.85 0.78 3.90
N THR A 72 -0.29 -0.04 3.03
CA THR A 72 -1.01 -0.74 1.96
C THR A 72 -0.59 -2.21 2.02
N ILE A 73 -1.56 -3.10 2.07
CA ILE A 73 -1.35 -4.55 2.02
C ILE A 73 -1.97 -5.05 0.73
N ILE A 74 -1.22 -5.82 -0.04
CA ILE A 74 -1.73 -6.56 -1.19
C ILE A 74 -1.45 -8.04 -0.93
N ARG A 75 -2.51 -8.82 -0.78
CA ARG A 75 -2.44 -10.27 -0.62
C ARG A 75 -2.92 -10.94 -1.90
N ILE A 76 -2.06 -11.69 -2.55
CA ILE A 76 -2.41 -12.53 -3.69
C ILE A 76 -2.72 -13.93 -3.16
N ILE A 77 -3.94 -14.38 -3.34
CA ILE A 77 -4.48 -15.62 -2.79
C ILE A 77 -4.57 -16.63 -3.92
N GLU A 78 -3.80 -17.71 -3.81
CA GLU A 78 -3.80 -18.86 -4.73
C GLU A 78 -3.67 -18.50 -6.22
N ASN A 79 -3.10 -17.34 -6.54
CA ASN A 79 -3.03 -16.75 -7.87
C ASN A 79 -4.41 -16.54 -8.54
N GLU A 80 -5.48 -16.48 -7.78
CA GLU A 80 -6.86 -16.33 -8.28
C GLU A 80 -7.49 -15.02 -7.85
N GLU A 81 -7.18 -14.55 -6.64
CA GLU A 81 -7.76 -13.35 -6.06
C GLU A 81 -6.69 -12.41 -5.50
N ALA A 82 -7.00 -11.11 -5.50
CA ALA A 82 -6.26 -10.11 -4.75
C ALA A 82 -7.13 -9.51 -3.66
N GLU A 83 -6.60 -9.41 -2.45
CA GLU A 83 -7.14 -8.61 -1.37
C GLU A 83 -6.24 -7.40 -1.17
N ILE A 84 -6.84 -6.21 -1.21
CA ILE A 84 -6.13 -4.94 -1.05
C ILE A 84 -6.69 -4.26 0.19
N ILE A 85 -5.81 -3.89 1.12
CA ILE A 85 -6.18 -3.26 2.37
C ILE A 85 -5.31 -2.02 2.53
N GLN A 86 -5.95 -0.86 2.72
CA GLN A 86 -5.25 0.42 2.69
C GLN A 86 -5.67 1.31 3.84
N TYR A 87 -4.68 1.92 4.44
CA TYR A 87 -4.85 2.93 5.46
C TYR A 87 -4.01 4.16 5.14
N ASP A 88 -4.71 5.26 4.88
CA ASP A 88 -4.14 6.62 4.68
C ASP A 88 -3.02 6.70 3.62
N ASN A 89 -3.02 5.77 2.67
CA ASN A 89 -2.21 5.79 1.46
C ASN A 89 -3.09 6.07 0.24
N PRO A 90 -2.52 6.61 -0.84
CA PRO A 90 -3.23 6.68 -2.12
C PRO A 90 -3.69 5.28 -2.56
N PHE A 91 -4.89 5.20 -3.14
CA PHE A 91 -5.43 3.92 -3.58
C PHE A 91 -4.54 3.27 -4.63
N VAL A 92 -4.29 1.98 -4.43
CA VAL A 92 -3.55 1.14 -5.39
C VAL A 92 -4.15 1.29 -6.78
N VAL A 93 -3.29 1.48 -7.76
CA VAL A 93 -3.69 1.47 -9.17
C VAL A 93 -3.63 0.04 -9.68
N LEU A 94 -4.70 -0.42 -10.30
CA LEU A 94 -4.74 -1.69 -11.03
C LEU A 94 -4.75 -1.38 -12.53
N LEU A 95 -3.71 -1.81 -13.22
CA LEU A 95 -3.69 -1.83 -14.68
C LEU A 95 -4.07 -3.22 -15.16
N ARG A 96 -5.14 -3.28 -15.94
CA ARG A 96 -5.63 -4.48 -16.62
C ARG A 96 -5.58 -4.23 -18.12
N ASN A 97 -4.83 -5.06 -18.83
CA ASN A 97 -4.52 -4.80 -20.25
C ASN A 97 -3.91 -3.41 -20.50
N GLY A 98 -3.08 -2.93 -19.58
CA GLY A 98 -2.41 -1.63 -19.66
C GLY A 98 -3.30 -0.42 -19.39
N LYS A 99 -4.53 -0.62 -18.94
CA LYS A 99 -5.49 0.43 -18.60
C LYS A 99 -5.91 0.38 -17.16
N ASN A 100 -6.09 1.57 -16.56
CA ASN A 100 -6.61 1.67 -15.21
C ASN A 100 -7.99 1.01 -15.12
N TRP A 101 -8.12 0.10 -14.16
CA TRP A 101 -9.37 -0.56 -13.84
C TRP A 101 -9.80 -0.19 -12.43
N GLU A 102 -10.93 0.50 -12.32
CA GLU A 102 -11.48 0.88 -11.01
C GLU A 102 -12.17 -0.33 -10.36
N TYR A 103 -11.91 -0.51 -9.09
CA TYR A 103 -12.45 -1.60 -8.29
C TYR A 103 -13.23 -1.07 -7.08
N PRO A 104 -14.24 -1.81 -6.60
CA PRO A 104 -15.02 -1.40 -5.43
C PRO A 104 -14.15 -1.43 -4.16
N ARG A 105 -14.39 -0.48 -3.27
CA ARG A 105 -13.72 -0.36 -1.98
C ARG A 105 -14.76 -0.27 -0.87
N GLU A 106 -14.59 -1.07 0.15
CA GLU A 106 -15.40 -1.03 1.35
C GLU A 106 -14.65 -0.31 2.47
N ALA A 107 -15.28 0.69 3.08
CA ALA A 107 -14.72 1.38 4.24
C ALA A 107 -15.13 0.64 5.51
N VAL A 108 -14.16 0.26 6.32
CA VAL A 108 -14.34 -0.44 7.59
C VAL A 108 -13.64 0.34 8.70
N GLU A 109 -14.34 0.57 9.82
CA GLU A 109 -13.75 1.20 10.99
C GLU A 109 -13.10 0.17 11.89
N ILE A 110 -11.78 0.30 12.13
CA ILE A 110 -11.01 -0.59 13.00
C ILE A 110 -10.13 0.27 13.91
N GLY A 111 -10.30 0.14 15.23
CA GLY A 111 -9.49 0.89 16.20
C GLY A 111 -9.56 2.42 16.03
N GLY A 112 -10.70 2.95 15.61
CA GLY A 112 -10.89 4.38 15.34
C GLY A 112 -10.27 4.87 14.04
N LYS A 113 -9.90 3.96 13.14
CA LYS A 113 -9.30 4.26 11.83
C LYS A 113 -10.18 3.73 10.71
N THR A 114 -10.30 4.51 9.63
CA THR A 114 -10.99 4.06 8.41
C THR A 114 -10.04 3.29 7.53
N ILE A 115 -10.29 2.00 7.38
CA ILE A 115 -9.53 1.08 6.54
C ILE A 115 -10.35 0.77 5.29
N TYR A 116 -9.73 0.86 4.13
CA TYR A 116 -10.38 0.48 2.86
C TYR A 116 -9.98 -0.93 2.48
N LYS A 117 -10.97 -1.79 2.27
CA LYS A 117 -10.80 -3.19 1.88
C LYS A 117 -11.38 -3.45 0.50
N THR A 118 -10.68 -4.26 -0.27
CA THR A 118 -11.11 -4.72 -1.59
C THR A 118 -10.72 -6.18 -1.75
N ARG A 119 -11.60 -6.99 -2.30
CA ARG A 119 -11.29 -8.36 -2.73
C ARG A 119 -11.84 -8.56 -4.13
N ILE A 120 -10.96 -8.89 -5.06
CA ILE A 120 -11.28 -8.99 -6.49
C ILE A 120 -10.61 -10.22 -7.10
N PRO A 121 -11.23 -10.87 -8.09
CA PRO A 121 -10.54 -11.86 -8.93
C PRO A 121 -9.45 -11.16 -9.74
N ILE A 122 -8.31 -11.83 -9.89
CA ILE A 122 -7.22 -11.35 -10.73
C ILE A 122 -7.23 -12.02 -12.10
N GLN A 123 -6.65 -11.33 -13.06
CA GLN A 123 -6.43 -11.83 -14.40
C GLN A 123 -4.93 -11.88 -14.71
N LYS A 124 -4.55 -12.71 -15.66
CA LYS A 124 -3.17 -12.74 -16.14
C LYS A 124 -2.75 -11.34 -16.60
N ASP A 125 -1.53 -10.97 -16.25
CA ASP A 125 -0.88 -9.68 -16.57
C ASP A 125 -1.52 -8.46 -15.86
N ASP A 126 -2.40 -8.67 -14.88
CA ASP A 126 -2.81 -7.58 -13.98
C ASP A 126 -1.59 -7.02 -13.25
N THR A 127 -1.49 -5.70 -13.22
CA THR A 127 -0.39 -5.00 -12.56
C THR A 127 -0.93 -4.10 -11.45
N PHE A 128 -0.51 -4.38 -10.22
CA PHE A 128 -0.85 -3.58 -9.04
C PHE A 128 0.28 -2.61 -8.73
N ILE A 129 -0.04 -1.33 -8.62
CA ILE A 129 0.92 -0.26 -8.33
C ILE A 129 0.51 0.41 -7.03
N ALA A 130 1.29 0.16 -5.98
CA ALA A 130 1.14 0.80 -4.67
C ALA A 130 2.22 1.88 -4.50
N PHE A 131 1.82 2.99 -3.94
CA PHE A 131 2.72 4.11 -3.64
C PHE A 131 2.26 4.86 -2.39
N SER A 132 3.19 5.54 -1.74
CA SER A 132 2.88 6.42 -0.62
C SER A 132 2.61 7.85 -1.10
N ASP A 133 2.17 8.72 -0.20
CA ASP A 133 1.91 10.13 -0.49
C ASP A 133 3.17 10.90 -0.95
N GLY A 134 4.36 10.38 -0.63
CA GLY A 134 5.61 10.91 -1.15
C GLY A 134 5.67 10.97 -2.68
N ALA A 135 5.01 10.05 -3.38
CA ALA A 135 4.92 10.08 -4.83
C ALA A 135 4.07 11.26 -5.34
N ILE A 136 2.98 11.59 -4.62
CA ILE A 136 2.11 12.73 -4.93
C ILE A 136 2.87 14.05 -4.74
N HIS A 137 3.72 14.12 -3.73
CA HIS A 137 4.50 15.31 -3.42
C HIS A 137 5.83 15.42 -4.19
N ALA A 138 6.17 14.44 -5.00
CA ALA A 138 7.40 14.46 -5.79
C ALA A 138 7.43 15.66 -6.75
N GLY A 139 8.57 16.33 -6.83
CA GLY A 139 8.79 17.45 -7.72
C GLY A 139 8.21 18.80 -7.27
N ILE A 140 7.56 18.89 -6.11
CA ILE A 140 7.05 20.16 -5.55
C ILE A 140 8.23 21.15 -5.38
N GLY A 141 8.04 22.35 -5.91
CA GLY A 141 9.03 23.43 -5.82
C GLY A 141 10.20 23.36 -6.78
N MET A 142 10.29 22.30 -7.59
CA MET A 142 11.32 22.15 -8.64
C MET A 142 10.72 22.07 -10.04
N SER A 143 9.99 21.01 -10.35
CA SER A 143 9.39 20.78 -11.67
C SER A 143 7.87 20.93 -11.67
N LEU A 144 7.24 20.83 -10.51
CA LEU A 144 5.80 20.90 -10.33
C LEU A 144 5.44 21.88 -9.21
N ASN A 145 4.44 22.72 -9.43
CA ASN A 145 4.01 23.71 -8.43
C ASN A 145 3.24 23.07 -7.27
N PHE A 146 2.44 22.01 -7.55
CA PHE A 146 1.52 21.38 -6.60
C PHE A 146 1.73 19.88 -6.43
N GLY A 147 2.76 19.29 -7.05
CA GLY A 147 2.96 17.83 -7.07
C GLY A 147 2.13 17.13 -8.15
N TRP A 148 1.98 15.82 -8.00
CA TRP A 148 1.21 14.98 -8.90
C TRP A 148 -0.17 14.70 -8.33
N GLU A 149 -1.22 14.86 -9.12
CA GLU A 149 -2.52 14.29 -8.77
C GLU A 149 -2.52 12.77 -9.07
N ARG A 150 -3.37 12.00 -8.38
CA ARG A 150 -3.49 10.55 -8.64
C ARG A 150 -3.77 10.26 -10.12
N LYS A 151 -4.56 11.11 -10.77
CA LYS A 151 -4.86 10.99 -12.19
C LYS A 151 -3.60 11.11 -13.05
N ASP A 152 -2.72 12.06 -12.77
CA ASP A 152 -1.48 12.25 -13.52
C ASP A 152 -0.57 11.02 -13.40
N ILE A 153 -0.51 10.42 -12.21
CA ILE A 153 0.23 9.17 -11.97
C ILE A 153 -0.37 8.04 -12.81
N ILE A 154 -1.69 7.89 -12.83
CA ILE A 154 -2.38 6.88 -13.64
C ILE A 154 -2.08 7.08 -15.13
N ASP A 155 -2.25 8.29 -15.63
CA ASP A 155 -2.01 8.63 -17.04
C ASP A 155 -0.57 8.33 -17.44
N TYR A 156 0.39 8.66 -16.57
CA TYR A 156 1.80 8.34 -16.78
C TYR A 156 2.05 6.82 -16.81
N MET A 157 1.48 6.08 -15.87
CA MET A 157 1.61 4.62 -15.78
C MET A 157 1.00 3.92 -17.00
N GLU A 158 -0.17 4.37 -17.46
CA GLU A 158 -0.79 3.86 -18.68
C GLU A 158 0.07 4.12 -19.91
N MET A 159 0.64 5.32 -20.01
CA MET A 159 1.53 5.70 -21.12
C MET A 159 2.82 4.87 -21.14
N MET A 160 3.37 4.59 -19.96
CA MET A 160 4.61 3.83 -19.82
C MET A 160 4.39 2.31 -19.83
N TYR A 161 3.14 1.86 -19.79
CA TYR A 161 2.84 0.43 -19.79
C TYR A 161 3.30 -0.24 -21.09
N ASP A 162 4.07 -1.30 -20.92
CA ASP A 162 4.49 -2.22 -21.98
C ASP A 162 4.40 -3.64 -21.40
N GLU A 163 4.04 -4.63 -22.20
CA GLU A 163 3.96 -6.04 -21.79
C GLU A 163 5.30 -6.60 -21.25
N SER A 164 6.42 -5.96 -21.62
CA SER A 164 7.76 -6.26 -21.10
C SER A 164 8.09 -5.59 -19.77
N PHE A 165 7.17 -4.80 -19.19
CA PHE A 165 7.38 -4.04 -17.97
C PHE A 165 7.67 -4.95 -16.77
N THR A 166 8.71 -4.61 -16.03
CA THR A 166 9.00 -5.20 -14.72
C THR A 166 8.88 -4.14 -13.63
N ALA A 167 8.66 -4.56 -12.39
CA ALA A 167 8.64 -3.64 -11.25
C ALA A 167 9.90 -2.78 -11.16
N LYS A 168 11.05 -3.30 -11.61
CA LYS A 168 12.33 -2.58 -11.63
C LYS A 168 12.34 -1.44 -12.65
N THR A 169 11.75 -1.64 -13.83
CA THR A 169 11.66 -0.59 -14.86
C THR A 169 10.64 0.47 -14.50
N LEU A 170 9.58 0.12 -13.80
CA LEU A 170 8.56 1.06 -13.34
C LEU A 170 9.07 2.01 -12.24
N ASN A 171 10.00 1.54 -11.41
CA ASN A 171 10.60 2.33 -10.32
C ASN A 171 11.81 3.18 -10.75
N ALA A 172 12.23 3.07 -11.98
CA ALA A 172 13.34 3.86 -12.52
C ALA A 172 12.87 5.24 -12.97
#